data_1986fecfd397253fc75fee67a6232f7b
#
_entry.id   1986fecfd397253fc75fee67a6232f7b
#
_cell.length_a   1.000
_cell.length_b   1.000
_cell.length_c   1.000
_cell.angle_alpha   90.00
_cell.angle_beta   90.00
_cell.angle_gamma   90.00
#
_symmetry.space_group_name_H-M   'P 1'
#
loop_
_entity.id
_entity.type
_entity.pdbx_description
1 polymer ?
#
loop_
_entity_poly.entity_id
_entity_poly.type
_entity_poly.pdbx_seq_one_letter_code
_entity_poly.pdbx_strand_id
1 'polypeptide(L)'
;IDDIVYRVTTEMGGIPAPLNYEGFPKSVCTSINDQVCHGIPSEDVILQDGDIINVDCSTILNGYFSDSSRMFMIGDVSPEKRKLVEVTKECVELGLKEIKPWSFMGDVGAVVCQHAAENGYTVVREIGGHGCGLEFHEEPWIGYHTKPGTEMLIVPGMTFTIEPMVNAGTERI
;
A
#
# COMPACT_ATOMS: atom_id res chain seq x y z
N ILE A 1 -14.08 11.94 -0.20
CA ILE A 1 -13.61 10.58 0.13
C ILE A 1 -13.51 10.45 1.65
N ASP A 2 -12.81 11.33 2.34
CA ASP A 2 -12.60 11.30 3.78
C ASP A 2 -13.90 11.14 4.59
N ASP A 3 -14.91 11.98 4.36
CA ASP A 3 -16.20 11.90 5.03
C ASP A 3 -16.92 10.56 4.82
N ILE A 4 -16.79 9.98 3.63
CA ILE A 4 -17.38 8.67 3.33
C ILE A 4 -16.69 7.58 4.14
N VAL A 5 -15.34 7.58 4.14
CA VAL A 5 -14.55 6.59 4.87
C VAL A 5 -14.82 6.71 6.38
N TYR A 6 -14.78 7.93 6.92
CA TYR A 6 -15.09 8.17 8.33
C TYR A 6 -16.47 7.62 8.72
N ARG A 7 -17.50 8.03 7.96
CA ARG A 7 -18.89 7.63 8.25
C ARG A 7 -19.07 6.12 8.14
N VAL A 8 -18.61 5.50 7.05
CA VAL A 8 -18.80 4.05 6.85
C VAL A 8 -18.03 3.24 7.91
N THR A 9 -16.80 3.62 8.22
CA THR A 9 -15.99 2.94 9.25
C THR A 9 -16.67 3.03 10.62
N THR A 10 -17.17 4.20 11.01
CA THR A 10 -17.81 4.39 12.31
C THR A 10 -19.19 3.74 12.39
N GLU A 11 -19.99 3.76 11.32
CA GLU A 11 -21.28 3.03 11.24
C GLU A 11 -21.11 1.51 11.37
N MET A 12 -19.97 0.98 10.91
CA MET A 12 -19.61 -0.44 11.07
C MET A 12 -18.96 -0.77 12.43
N GLY A 13 -18.84 0.21 13.33
CA GLY A 13 -18.28 0.05 14.68
C GLY A 13 -16.75 0.09 14.72
N GLY A 14 -16.09 0.45 13.64
CA GLY A 14 -14.65 0.64 13.56
C GLY A 14 -14.23 2.08 13.89
N ILE A 15 -12.92 2.27 14.00
CA ILE A 15 -12.27 3.57 14.15
C ILE A 15 -11.29 3.72 12.98
N PRO A 16 -11.30 4.82 12.19
CA PRO A 16 -10.29 5.07 11.18
C PRO A 16 -8.91 5.16 11.84
N ALA A 17 -8.02 4.23 11.50
CA ALA A 17 -6.71 4.13 12.14
C ALA A 17 -5.79 5.33 11.85
N PRO A 18 -5.81 5.94 10.65
CA PRO A 18 -4.95 7.09 10.37
C PRO A 18 -5.32 8.33 11.18
N LEU A 19 -6.59 8.48 11.58
CA LEU A 19 -7.07 9.70 12.23
C LEU A 19 -6.36 9.96 13.57
N ASN A 20 -5.62 11.04 13.65
CA ASN A 20 -4.76 11.45 14.75
C ASN A 20 -3.52 10.55 15.00
N TYR A 21 -3.27 9.55 14.15
CA TYR A 21 -2.05 8.77 14.24
C TYR A 21 -0.85 9.66 13.83
N GLU A 22 0.10 9.83 14.75
CA GLU A 22 1.25 10.73 14.59
C GLU A 22 0.90 12.15 14.08
N GLY A 23 -0.31 12.61 14.39
CA GLY A 23 -0.81 13.92 13.99
C GLY A 23 -1.45 13.98 12.61
N PHE A 24 -1.66 12.84 11.94
CA PHE A 24 -2.38 12.79 10.65
C PHE A 24 -3.85 13.25 10.83
N PRO A 25 -4.34 14.24 10.04
CA PRO A 25 -5.58 14.94 10.37
C PRO A 25 -6.85 14.31 9.77
N LYS A 26 -6.74 13.21 9.03
CA LYS A 26 -7.82 12.63 8.22
C LYS A 26 -8.02 11.15 8.48
N SER A 27 -9.13 10.59 8.00
CA SER A 27 -9.54 9.20 8.24
C SER A 27 -8.99 8.20 7.22
N VAL A 28 -8.34 8.70 6.18
CA VAL A 28 -7.87 7.92 5.02
C VAL A 28 -6.73 8.67 4.36
N CYS A 29 -5.77 7.96 3.77
CA CYS A 29 -4.80 8.59 2.88
C CYS A 29 -5.33 8.57 1.44
N THR A 30 -5.12 9.67 0.70
CA THR A 30 -5.47 9.79 -0.72
C THR A 30 -4.28 10.35 -1.48
N SER A 31 -3.61 9.51 -2.28
CA SER A 31 -2.40 9.89 -3.01
C SER A 31 -2.68 9.91 -4.50
N ILE A 32 -2.58 11.08 -5.11
CA ILE A 32 -3.00 11.34 -6.50
C ILE A 32 -1.76 11.49 -7.38
N ASN A 33 -1.74 10.79 -8.51
CA ASN A 33 -0.71 10.85 -9.55
C ASN A 33 0.72 10.64 -9.00
N ASP A 34 1.49 11.71 -8.83
CA ASP A 34 2.88 11.72 -8.37
C ASP A 34 3.04 11.75 -6.84
N GLN A 35 1.95 11.82 -6.10
CA GLN A 35 1.99 11.59 -4.64
C GLN A 35 2.22 10.10 -4.37
N VAL A 36 3.36 9.76 -3.81
CA VAL A 36 3.77 8.35 -3.62
C VAL A 36 2.88 7.64 -2.60
N CYS A 37 2.67 8.24 -1.42
CA CYS A 37 1.80 7.71 -0.37
C CYS A 37 1.44 8.82 0.63
N HIS A 38 0.61 8.49 1.64
CA HIS A 38 0.22 9.34 2.76
C HIS A 38 -0.34 10.72 2.37
N GLY A 39 -0.94 10.84 1.17
CA GLY A 39 -1.60 12.06 0.73
C GLY A 39 -2.75 12.42 1.66
N ILE A 40 -2.86 13.71 2.05
CA ILE A 40 -3.91 14.20 2.94
C ILE A 40 -5.12 14.64 2.11
N PRO A 41 -6.30 14.05 2.31
CA PRO A 41 -7.52 14.49 1.64
C PRO A 41 -7.80 15.97 1.84
N SER A 42 -8.08 16.71 0.76
CA SER A 42 -8.42 18.12 0.78
C SER A 42 -9.63 18.41 -0.10
N GLU A 43 -10.49 19.33 0.33
CA GLU A 43 -11.61 19.84 -0.49
C GLU A 43 -11.14 20.74 -1.64
N ASP A 44 -9.91 21.28 -1.54
CA ASP A 44 -9.30 22.09 -2.58
C ASP A 44 -8.76 21.26 -3.76
N VAL A 45 -8.66 19.93 -3.57
CA VAL A 45 -8.17 19.01 -4.60
C VAL A 45 -9.33 18.21 -5.19
N ILE A 46 -9.71 18.57 -6.40
CA ILE A 46 -10.79 17.92 -7.16
C ILE A 46 -10.18 16.96 -8.19
N LEU A 47 -10.57 15.69 -8.11
CA LEU A 47 -10.15 14.67 -9.06
C LEU A 47 -10.59 15.06 -10.49
N GLN A 48 -9.67 14.86 -11.43
CA GLN A 48 -9.88 15.18 -12.84
C GLN A 48 -9.94 13.89 -13.68
N ASP A 49 -10.51 14.00 -14.84
CA ASP A 49 -10.42 12.94 -15.86
C ASP A 49 -8.95 12.67 -16.20
N GLY A 50 -8.55 11.40 -16.19
CA GLY A 50 -7.16 10.98 -16.37
C GLY A 50 -6.31 10.87 -15.09
N ASP A 51 -6.86 11.17 -13.91
CA ASP A 51 -6.14 10.94 -12.65
C ASP A 51 -6.12 9.46 -12.27
N ILE A 52 -5.04 9.09 -11.57
CA ILE A 52 -4.99 7.86 -10.78
C ILE A 52 -4.87 8.24 -9.31
N ILE A 53 -5.55 7.52 -8.44
CA ILE A 53 -5.54 7.80 -7.01
C ILE A 53 -5.42 6.50 -6.22
N ASN A 54 -4.50 6.46 -5.26
CA ASN A 54 -4.51 5.45 -4.21
C ASN A 54 -5.43 5.92 -3.09
N VAL A 55 -6.32 5.07 -2.65
CA VAL A 55 -7.16 5.27 -1.45
C VAL A 55 -6.78 4.19 -0.45
N ASP A 56 -6.20 4.61 0.65
CA ASP A 56 -5.64 3.75 1.68
C ASP A 56 -6.45 3.88 2.96
N CYS A 57 -7.21 2.82 3.26
CA CYS A 57 -8.16 2.75 4.36
C CYS A 57 -7.68 1.75 5.41
N SER A 58 -7.28 2.24 6.57
CA SER A 58 -6.91 1.42 7.70
C SER A 58 -7.90 1.60 8.83
N THR A 59 -8.24 0.52 9.51
CA THR A 59 -9.33 0.49 10.50
C THR A 59 -8.93 -0.24 11.76
N ILE A 60 -9.33 0.30 12.90
CA ILE A 60 -9.27 -0.41 14.18
C ILE A 60 -10.65 -0.98 14.47
N LEU A 61 -10.74 -2.29 14.66
CA LEU A 61 -11.96 -2.98 15.08
C LEU A 61 -11.66 -3.94 16.23
N ASN A 62 -12.39 -3.77 17.33
CA ASN A 62 -12.20 -4.56 18.56
C ASN A 62 -10.74 -4.56 19.08
N GLY A 63 -10.02 -3.47 18.88
CA GLY A 63 -8.62 -3.32 19.31
C GLY A 63 -7.58 -3.91 18.34
N TYR A 64 -8.00 -4.39 17.17
CA TYR A 64 -7.09 -4.89 16.13
C TYR A 64 -7.08 -3.96 14.94
N PHE A 65 -5.89 -3.77 14.36
CA PHE A 65 -5.67 -2.99 13.15
C PHE A 65 -5.83 -3.84 11.90
N SER A 66 -6.44 -3.28 10.88
CA SER A 66 -6.42 -3.77 9.51
C SER A 66 -5.98 -2.66 8.58
N ASP A 67 -5.31 -3.01 7.53
CA ASP A 67 -4.75 -2.09 6.55
C ASP A 67 -5.03 -2.58 5.13
N SER A 68 -5.58 -1.70 4.29
CA SER A 68 -5.84 -2.04 2.89
C SER A 68 -5.93 -0.82 2.00
N SER A 69 -5.26 -0.87 0.87
CA SER A 69 -5.33 0.19 -0.12
C SER A 69 -5.75 -0.29 -1.50
N ARG A 70 -6.23 0.64 -2.31
CA ARG A 70 -6.61 0.37 -3.70
C ARG A 70 -6.36 1.57 -4.59
N MET A 71 -5.84 1.28 -5.78
CA MET A 71 -5.76 2.25 -6.87
C MET A 71 -7.09 2.36 -7.62
N PHE A 72 -7.50 3.59 -7.92
CA PHE A 72 -8.62 3.90 -8.80
C PHE A 72 -8.13 4.74 -9.97
N MET A 73 -8.71 4.48 -11.13
CA MET A 73 -8.50 5.23 -12.35
C MET A 73 -9.74 6.08 -12.62
N ILE A 74 -9.56 7.39 -12.77
CA ILE A 74 -10.66 8.34 -12.91
C ILE A 74 -10.85 8.67 -14.39
N GLY A 75 -11.99 8.28 -14.93
CA GLY A 75 -12.34 8.55 -16.33
C GLY A 75 -11.40 7.91 -17.35
N ASP A 76 -10.96 8.67 -18.36
CA ASP A 76 -10.08 8.18 -19.43
C ASP A 76 -8.60 8.40 -19.09
N VAL A 77 -7.99 7.39 -18.49
CA VAL A 77 -6.61 7.41 -18.03
C VAL A 77 -5.66 7.02 -19.15
N SER A 78 -4.53 7.72 -19.27
CA SER A 78 -3.52 7.43 -20.29
C SER A 78 -3.00 5.99 -20.21
N PRO A 79 -2.56 5.39 -21.33
CA PRO A 79 -2.02 4.04 -21.37
C PRO A 79 -0.85 3.83 -20.40
N GLU A 80 0.00 4.84 -20.20
CA GLU A 80 1.16 4.80 -19.30
C GLU A 80 0.73 4.69 -17.84
N LYS A 81 -0.21 5.53 -17.40
CA LYS A 81 -0.77 5.48 -16.04
C LYS A 81 -1.52 4.17 -15.81
N ARG A 82 -2.32 3.72 -16.77
CA ARG A 82 -3.02 2.44 -16.71
C ARG A 82 -2.04 1.29 -16.52
N LYS A 83 -0.99 1.24 -17.34
CA LYS A 83 0.05 0.21 -17.23
C LYS A 83 0.73 0.24 -15.86
N LEU A 84 1.04 1.42 -15.31
CA LEU A 84 1.62 1.54 -13.97
C LEU A 84 0.71 0.92 -12.91
N VAL A 85 -0.58 1.24 -12.91
CA VAL A 85 -1.57 0.68 -11.97
C VAL A 85 -1.69 -0.83 -12.11
N GLU A 86 -1.76 -1.35 -13.34
CA GLU A 86 -1.87 -2.78 -13.62
C GLU A 86 -0.62 -3.54 -13.16
N VAL A 87 0.58 -3.08 -13.50
CA VAL A 87 1.83 -3.70 -13.07
C VAL A 87 2.00 -3.64 -11.55
N THR A 88 1.61 -2.54 -10.91
CA THR A 88 1.64 -2.44 -9.43
C THR A 88 0.72 -3.48 -8.79
N LYS A 89 -0.47 -3.67 -9.34
CA LYS A 89 -1.38 -4.73 -8.88
C LYS A 89 -0.77 -6.12 -9.08
N GLU A 90 -0.15 -6.38 -10.23
CA GLU A 90 0.55 -7.63 -10.50
C GLU A 90 1.70 -7.87 -9.50
N CYS A 91 2.44 -6.83 -9.12
CA CYS A 91 3.48 -6.91 -8.09
C CYS A 91 2.91 -7.44 -6.76
N VAL A 92 1.77 -6.89 -6.31
CA VAL A 92 1.09 -7.35 -5.09
C VAL A 92 0.65 -8.81 -5.22
N GLU A 93 0.03 -9.19 -6.36
CA GLU A 93 -0.44 -10.55 -6.60
C GLU A 93 0.70 -11.57 -6.66
N LEU A 94 1.86 -11.19 -7.21
CA LEU A 94 3.06 -12.02 -7.23
C LEU A 94 3.66 -12.16 -5.83
N GLY A 95 3.77 -11.06 -5.08
CA GLY A 95 4.20 -11.09 -3.70
C GLY A 95 3.35 -12.02 -2.84
N LEU A 96 2.02 -11.94 -2.98
CA LEU A 96 1.09 -12.84 -2.28
C LEU A 96 1.30 -14.32 -2.62
N LYS A 97 1.66 -14.65 -3.85
CA LYS A 97 1.93 -16.05 -4.27
C LYS A 97 3.20 -16.63 -3.66
N GLU A 98 4.17 -15.79 -3.29
CA GLU A 98 5.40 -16.22 -2.62
C GLU A 98 5.22 -16.50 -1.13
N ILE A 99 4.12 -16.03 -0.51
CA ILE A 99 3.83 -16.29 0.90
C ILE A 99 3.49 -17.77 1.08
N LYS A 100 4.42 -18.49 1.67
CA LYS A 100 4.28 -19.89 2.05
C LYS A 100 4.80 -20.08 3.47
N PRO A 101 4.19 -20.94 4.29
CA PRO A 101 4.78 -21.28 5.58
C PRO A 101 6.23 -21.73 5.41
N TRP A 102 7.12 -21.12 6.17
CA TRP A 102 8.55 -21.42 6.20
C TRP A 102 9.35 -20.94 4.95
N SER A 103 8.78 -20.10 4.10
CA SER A 103 9.54 -19.28 3.13
C SER A 103 10.07 -18.02 3.79
N PHE A 104 10.83 -17.21 3.05
CA PHE A 104 11.46 -16.00 3.57
C PHE A 104 10.75 -14.74 3.08
N MET A 105 10.70 -13.71 3.92
CA MET A 105 10.14 -12.40 3.55
C MET A 105 10.88 -11.79 2.34
N GLY A 106 12.18 -12.09 2.21
CA GLY A 106 12.99 -11.67 1.08
C GLY A 106 12.55 -12.23 -0.27
N ASP A 107 11.85 -13.37 -0.30
CA ASP A 107 11.27 -13.93 -1.54
C ASP A 107 10.15 -13.02 -2.07
N VAL A 108 9.32 -12.48 -1.17
CA VAL A 108 8.25 -11.54 -1.48
C VAL A 108 8.82 -10.25 -2.07
N GLY A 109 9.80 -9.64 -1.40
CA GLY A 109 10.42 -8.40 -1.88
C GLY A 109 11.12 -8.57 -3.22
N ALA A 110 11.85 -9.65 -3.38
CA ALA A 110 12.61 -9.93 -4.60
C ALA A 110 11.69 -10.07 -5.84
N VAL A 111 10.59 -10.81 -5.75
CA VAL A 111 9.67 -10.99 -6.89
C VAL A 111 8.97 -9.69 -7.26
N VAL A 112 8.58 -8.88 -6.28
CA VAL A 112 7.96 -7.57 -6.50
C VAL A 112 8.92 -6.63 -7.23
N CYS A 113 10.15 -6.49 -6.73
CA CYS A 113 11.16 -5.61 -7.33
C CYS A 113 11.56 -6.08 -8.74
N GLN A 114 11.70 -7.39 -8.94
CA GLN A 114 12.01 -7.96 -10.26
C GLN A 114 10.90 -7.67 -11.27
N HIS A 115 9.63 -7.91 -10.93
CA HIS A 115 8.50 -7.69 -11.84
C HIS A 115 8.36 -6.21 -12.21
N ALA A 116 8.51 -5.30 -11.24
CA ALA A 116 8.51 -3.86 -11.52
C ALA A 116 9.62 -3.48 -12.51
N ALA A 117 10.85 -3.96 -12.28
CA ALA A 117 12.00 -3.67 -13.14
C ALA A 117 11.85 -4.23 -14.57
N GLU A 118 11.33 -5.44 -14.73
CA GLU A 118 11.04 -6.06 -16.02
C GLU A 118 10.01 -5.26 -16.85
N ASN A 119 9.14 -4.49 -16.18
CA ASN A 119 8.18 -3.60 -16.80
C ASN A 119 8.67 -2.14 -16.97
N GLY A 120 9.91 -1.84 -16.55
CA GLY A 120 10.53 -0.52 -16.67
C GLY A 120 10.19 0.44 -15.54
N TYR A 121 9.77 -0.09 -14.40
CA TYR A 121 9.44 0.66 -13.18
C TYR A 121 10.45 0.41 -12.06
N THR A 122 10.38 1.25 -11.04
CA THR A 122 11.19 1.12 -9.82
C THR A 122 10.28 1.00 -8.59
N VAL A 123 10.79 0.39 -7.54
CA VAL A 123 10.09 0.32 -6.24
C VAL A 123 10.81 1.22 -5.25
N VAL A 124 10.06 2.00 -4.48
CA VAL A 124 10.62 2.88 -3.43
C VAL A 124 11.37 2.04 -2.39
N ARG A 125 12.48 2.56 -1.88
CA ARG A 125 13.33 1.86 -0.88
C ARG A 125 12.97 2.17 0.55
N GLU A 126 12.56 3.41 0.79
CA GLU A 126 12.38 3.98 2.12
C GLU A 126 11.09 3.54 2.78
N ILE A 127 10.13 3.06 1.99
CA ILE A 127 8.81 2.65 2.44
C ILE A 127 8.55 1.22 1.97
N GLY A 128 7.91 0.43 2.81
CA GLY A 128 7.58 -0.96 2.53
C GLY A 128 6.35 -1.41 3.28
N GLY A 129 6.02 -2.69 3.18
CA GLY A 129 5.00 -3.31 4.00
C GLY A 129 5.46 -3.52 5.43
N HIS A 130 4.55 -3.83 6.30
CA HIS A 130 4.79 -3.97 7.73
C HIS A 130 3.85 -4.98 8.38
N GLY A 131 4.21 -5.47 9.54
CA GLY A 131 3.28 -6.18 10.42
C GLY A 131 2.13 -5.26 10.82
N CYS A 132 0.93 -5.82 10.92
CA CYS A 132 -0.28 -5.08 11.29
C CYS A 132 -1.20 -5.99 12.08
N GLY A 133 -1.68 -5.54 13.22
CA GLY A 133 -2.58 -6.35 14.04
C GLY A 133 -2.82 -5.77 15.43
N LEU A 134 -1.87 -5.87 16.32
CA LEU A 134 -1.97 -5.26 17.67
C LEU A 134 -1.57 -3.78 17.65
N GLU A 135 -0.62 -3.45 16.79
CA GLU A 135 -0.25 -2.06 16.50
C GLU A 135 -0.54 -1.77 15.02
N PHE A 136 -0.58 -0.48 14.67
CA PHE A 136 -0.77 -0.07 13.28
C PHE A 136 0.43 -0.50 12.43
N HIS A 137 1.64 -0.21 12.91
CA HIS A 137 2.90 -0.62 12.31
C HIS A 137 3.69 -1.43 13.35
N GLU A 138 3.92 -2.70 13.06
CA GLU A 138 4.71 -3.60 13.89
C GLU A 138 5.62 -4.47 13.04
N GLU A 139 6.50 -5.25 13.63
CA GLU A 139 7.30 -6.24 12.92
C GLU A 139 6.40 -7.36 12.32
N PRO A 140 6.76 -7.92 11.16
CA PRO A 140 8.00 -7.68 10.41
C PRO A 140 7.95 -6.48 9.47
N TRP A 141 9.12 -5.91 9.16
CA TRP A 141 9.30 -5.01 8.03
C TRP A 141 9.40 -5.79 6.73
N ILE A 142 8.65 -5.39 5.70
CA ILE A 142 8.64 -6.02 4.38
C ILE A 142 9.27 -5.06 3.34
N GLY A 143 10.58 -5.14 3.21
CA GLY A 143 11.32 -4.42 2.17
C GLY A 143 11.20 -5.11 0.80
N TYR A 144 11.35 -4.34 -0.28
CA TYR A 144 11.26 -4.87 -1.64
C TYR A 144 12.62 -5.02 -2.33
N HIS A 145 13.68 -4.39 -1.84
CA HIS A 145 15.04 -4.52 -2.38
C HIS A 145 15.82 -5.63 -1.64
N THR A 146 15.29 -6.82 -1.67
CA THR A 146 15.78 -7.98 -0.93
C THR A 146 16.32 -9.05 -1.87
N LYS A 147 16.85 -10.13 -1.30
CA LYS A 147 17.31 -11.31 -2.04
C LYS A 147 16.48 -12.53 -1.66
N PRO A 148 16.20 -13.44 -2.60
CA PRO A 148 15.56 -14.71 -2.27
C PRO A 148 16.31 -15.46 -1.17
N GLY A 149 15.54 -16.07 -0.27
CA GLY A 149 16.08 -16.85 0.85
C GLY A 149 16.69 -16.00 1.97
N THR A 150 16.36 -14.71 2.04
CA THR A 150 16.84 -13.80 3.11
C THR A 150 15.69 -13.17 3.87
N GLU A 151 15.98 -12.34 4.84
CA GLU A 151 15.05 -11.67 5.75
C GLU A 151 14.35 -12.65 6.71
N MET A 152 13.27 -12.19 7.34
CA MET A 152 12.55 -12.99 8.34
C MET A 152 11.86 -14.21 7.72
N LEU A 153 11.82 -15.30 8.47
CA LEU A 153 11.08 -16.50 8.10
C LEU A 153 9.57 -16.27 8.30
N ILE A 154 8.78 -16.57 7.30
CA ILE A 154 7.31 -16.48 7.38
C ILE A 154 6.78 -17.68 8.17
N VAL A 155 6.08 -17.41 9.26
CA VAL A 155 5.48 -18.47 10.08
C VAL A 155 3.96 -18.32 10.15
N PRO A 156 3.22 -19.43 10.34
CA PRO A 156 1.76 -19.37 10.48
C PRO A 156 1.34 -18.46 11.63
N GLY A 157 0.35 -17.62 11.40
CA GLY A 157 -0.17 -16.64 12.37
C GLY A 157 0.38 -15.23 12.23
N MET A 158 1.38 -15.00 11.39
CA MET A 158 1.80 -13.64 11.03
C MET A 158 0.73 -12.91 10.24
N THR A 159 0.56 -11.63 10.53
CA THR A 159 -0.26 -10.68 9.78
C THR A 159 0.63 -9.52 9.33
N PHE A 160 0.58 -9.16 8.06
CA PHE A 160 1.41 -8.10 7.49
C PHE A 160 0.84 -7.61 6.17
N THR A 161 1.28 -6.43 5.72
CA THR A 161 0.88 -5.81 4.46
C THR A 161 1.85 -6.13 3.32
N ILE A 162 1.37 -6.12 2.08
CA ILE A 162 2.17 -6.06 0.85
C ILE A 162 1.70 -4.85 0.06
N GLU A 163 2.47 -3.81 0.08
CA GLU A 163 2.09 -2.49 -0.43
C GLU A 163 3.26 -1.79 -1.14
N PRO A 164 3.77 -2.32 -2.24
CA PRO A 164 4.88 -1.70 -2.94
C PRO A 164 4.48 -0.35 -3.53
N MET A 165 5.27 0.70 -3.26
CA MET A 165 5.19 1.97 -3.96
C MET A 165 6.01 1.86 -5.24
N VAL A 166 5.30 1.73 -6.39
CA VAL A 166 5.91 1.52 -7.71
C VAL A 166 5.91 2.83 -8.49
N ASN A 167 7.08 3.28 -8.90
CA ASN A 167 7.28 4.54 -9.59
C ASN A 167 7.68 4.37 -11.05
N ALA A 168 7.13 5.21 -11.93
CA ALA A 168 7.59 5.38 -13.29
C ALA A 168 8.77 6.37 -13.33
N GLY A 169 9.96 5.93 -12.96
CA GLY A 169 11.14 6.80 -12.93
C GLY A 169 12.14 6.42 -11.86
N THR A 170 12.21 7.20 -10.79
CA THR A 170 13.18 6.96 -9.72
C THR A 170 12.58 6.19 -8.54
N GLU A 171 13.43 5.42 -7.86
CA GLU A 171 13.10 4.76 -6.59
C GLU A 171 13.14 5.70 -5.37
N ARG A 172 13.48 6.96 -5.58
CA ARG A 172 13.61 7.99 -4.52
C ARG A 172 12.34 8.80 -4.39
N ILE A 173 12.06 9.23 -3.19
CA ILE A 173 10.96 10.11 -2.78
C ILE A 173 11.52 11.34 -2.05
#